data_4113a31dcbac56c33b15dd2d8c25a548
#
_entry.id   4113a31dcbac56c33b15dd2d8c25a548
#
_cell.length_a   1.000
_cell.length_b   1.000
_cell.length_c   1.000
_cell.angle_alpha   90.00
_cell.angle_beta   90.00
_cell.angle_gamma   90.00
#
_symmetry.space_group_name_H-M   'P 1'
#
loop_
_entity.id
_entity.type
_entity.pdbx_description
1 polymer ?
#
loop_
_entity_poly.entity_id
_entity_poly.type
_entity_poly.pdbx_seq_one_letter_code
_entity_poly.pdbx_strand_id
1 'polypeptide(L)'
;MQRWMAAALLAGVLLFTGCFGFWFHTPDEVEELRENQQQMKQTLSELGEAVTSNENLLRGLQAQSGSRMEAMVERLSALADELDLALARIGSTGGVAQQDTTAGPDAQLLFDEAYRQFQQGSFEIAAQGFAELHDRFPSSSLGDDALYYQAICWEETGQYHRAIEDLVAVYYLYPDSEWSPGSIFRAADIYGAHRAEAEKERLLDLLLSRYPGSDEAALVREMGSR
;
A
#
# COMPACT_ATOMS: atom_id res chain seq x y z
N MET A 1 -10.21 61.97 63.97
CA MET A 1 -10.31 60.51 63.65
C MET A 1 -11.04 60.20 62.37
N GLN A 2 -12.04 60.95 61.96
CA GLN A 2 -12.83 60.71 60.76
C GLN A 2 -12.10 60.86 59.42
N ARG A 3 -11.09 61.68 59.30
CA ARG A 3 -10.33 61.94 58.05
C ARG A 3 -9.37 60.79 57.67
N TRP A 4 -8.90 60.02 58.65
CA TRP A 4 -7.99 58.91 58.44
C TRP A 4 -8.70 57.64 58.02
N MET A 5 -9.93 57.44 58.44
CA MET A 5 -10.77 56.31 57.99
C MET A 5 -11.21 56.42 56.52
N ALA A 6 -11.45 57.64 56.03
CA ALA A 6 -11.77 57.87 54.66
C ALA A 6 -10.60 57.59 53.69
N ALA A 7 -9.35 57.90 54.11
CA ALA A 7 -8.14 57.64 53.34
C ALA A 7 -7.83 56.12 53.24
N ALA A 8 -8.06 55.40 54.34
CA ALA A 8 -7.88 53.94 54.35
C ALA A 8 -8.90 53.17 53.49
N LEU A 9 -10.14 53.64 53.43
CA LEU A 9 -11.17 53.07 52.57
C LEU A 9 -10.90 53.35 51.08
N LEU A 10 -10.43 54.55 50.71
CA LEU A 10 -10.02 54.85 49.33
C LEU A 10 -8.79 54.09 48.88
N ALA A 11 -7.79 53.84 49.76
CA ALA A 11 -6.64 53.02 49.44
C ALA A 11 -7.01 51.52 49.25
N GLY A 12 -7.97 51.02 50.04
CA GLY A 12 -8.48 49.65 49.93
C GLY A 12 -9.23 49.41 48.63
N VAL A 13 -10.01 50.36 48.15
CA VAL A 13 -10.73 50.28 46.88
C VAL A 13 -9.79 50.35 45.70
N LEU A 14 -8.72 51.16 45.75
CA LEU A 14 -7.69 51.22 44.68
C LEU A 14 -6.83 49.95 44.58
N LEU A 15 -6.58 49.27 45.70
CA LEU A 15 -5.86 47.98 45.67
C LEU A 15 -6.74 46.79 45.16
N PHE A 16 -8.07 46.89 45.40
CA PHE A 16 -8.98 45.86 44.93
C PHE A 16 -9.27 45.98 43.41
N THR A 17 -9.25 47.19 42.86
CA THR A 17 -9.44 47.42 41.41
C THR A 17 -8.16 47.08 40.63
N GLY A 18 -6.98 47.17 41.23
CA GLY A 18 -5.69 46.81 40.56
C GLY A 18 -5.48 45.32 40.35
N CYS A 19 -6.06 44.45 41.19
CA CYS A 19 -5.91 42.99 41.03
C CYS A 19 -7.01 42.35 40.16
N PHE A 20 -8.15 43.05 39.99
CA PHE A 20 -9.25 42.50 39.18
C PHE A 20 -9.16 42.87 37.70
N GLY A 21 -8.32 43.85 37.33
CA GLY A 21 -8.13 44.30 35.94
C GLY A 21 -7.26 43.42 35.08
N PHE A 22 -6.57 42.42 35.67
CA PHE A 22 -5.65 41.56 34.93
C PHE A 22 -6.30 40.30 34.30
N TRP A 23 -7.61 40.15 34.47
CA TRP A 23 -8.32 38.95 34.00
C TRP A 23 -9.39 39.24 32.94
N PHE A 24 -9.50 40.46 32.46
CA PHE A 24 -10.38 40.77 31.34
C PHE A 24 -9.56 40.78 30.06
N HIS A 25 -9.80 39.80 29.22
CA HIS A 25 -9.37 39.85 27.83
C HIS A 25 -9.89 41.15 27.20
N THR A 26 -9.04 41.80 26.43
CA THR A 26 -9.46 42.97 25.69
C THR A 26 -10.58 42.61 24.71
N PRO A 27 -11.52 43.51 24.37
CA PRO A 27 -12.57 43.21 23.42
C PRO A 27 -12.02 42.63 22.09
N ASP A 28 -10.86 43.10 21.68
CA ASP A 28 -10.19 42.65 20.45
C ASP A 28 -9.72 41.18 20.56
N GLU A 29 -9.18 40.75 21.71
CA GLU A 29 -8.75 39.33 21.95
C GLU A 29 -9.96 38.39 22.00
N VAL A 30 -11.10 38.84 22.50
CA VAL A 30 -12.35 38.07 22.49
C VAL A 30 -12.89 37.90 21.10
N GLU A 31 -12.78 38.92 20.25
CA GLU A 31 -13.20 38.87 18.85
C GLU A 31 -12.28 37.91 18.07
N GLU A 32 -10.97 38.01 18.23
CA GLU A 32 -10.00 37.11 17.61
C GLU A 32 -10.23 35.65 18.03
N LEU A 33 -10.50 35.38 19.30
CA LEU A 33 -10.86 34.05 19.78
C LEU A 33 -12.15 33.51 19.17
N ARG A 34 -13.13 34.39 18.93
CA ARG A 34 -14.38 34.04 18.28
C ARG A 34 -14.18 33.69 16.80
N GLU A 35 -13.38 34.47 16.09
CA GLU A 35 -13.03 34.22 14.70
C GLU A 35 -12.28 32.91 14.58
N ASN A 36 -11.28 32.66 15.42
CA ASN A 36 -10.53 31.41 15.48
C ASN A 36 -11.44 30.20 15.79
N GLN A 37 -12.41 30.37 16.70
CA GLN A 37 -13.41 29.33 16.99
C GLN A 37 -14.34 29.05 15.79
N GLN A 38 -14.74 30.07 15.07
CA GLN A 38 -15.57 29.91 13.88
C GLN A 38 -14.80 29.21 12.76
N GLN A 39 -13.54 29.61 12.53
CA GLN A 39 -12.65 29.00 11.55
C GLN A 39 -12.38 27.53 11.89
N MET A 40 -12.13 27.21 13.17
CA MET A 40 -11.96 25.83 13.62
C MET A 40 -13.22 24.98 13.41
N LYS A 41 -14.42 25.52 13.66
CA LYS A 41 -15.67 24.83 13.39
C LYS A 41 -15.89 24.58 11.89
N GLN A 42 -15.50 25.52 11.05
CA GLN A 42 -15.59 25.37 9.61
C GLN A 42 -14.63 24.29 9.11
N THR A 43 -13.36 24.32 9.53
CA THR A 43 -12.38 23.29 9.16
C THR A 43 -12.77 21.90 9.66
N LEU A 44 -13.36 21.79 10.85
CA LEU A 44 -13.90 20.52 11.37
C LEU A 44 -15.09 20.02 10.52
N SER A 45 -15.94 20.91 10.05
CA SER A 45 -17.05 20.55 9.14
C SER A 45 -16.53 20.05 7.80
N GLU A 46 -15.58 20.77 7.20
CA GLU A 46 -14.94 20.39 5.93
C GLU A 46 -14.21 19.05 6.04
N LEU A 47 -13.50 18.82 7.16
CA LEU A 47 -12.85 17.56 7.44
C LEU A 47 -13.86 16.41 7.60
N GLY A 48 -14.99 16.67 8.29
CA GLY A 48 -16.08 15.71 8.42
C GLY A 48 -16.69 15.30 7.07
N GLU A 49 -16.89 16.27 6.17
CA GLU A 49 -17.35 16.01 4.81
C GLU A 49 -16.33 15.20 4.00
N ALA A 50 -15.04 15.52 4.10
CA ALA A 50 -13.96 14.79 3.44
C ALA A 50 -13.87 13.34 3.95
N VAL A 51 -13.99 13.12 5.25
CA VAL A 51 -14.01 11.77 5.85
C VAL A 51 -15.21 10.97 5.32
N THR A 52 -16.40 11.57 5.30
CA THR A 52 -17.62 10.90 4.81
C THR A 52 -17.50 10.56 3.31
N SER A 53 -16.91 11.46 2.54
CA SER A 53 -16.63 11.24 1.11
C SER A 53 -15.66 10.07 0.90
N ASN A 54 -14.57 10.03 1.68
CA ASN A 54 -13.59 8.94 1.63
C ASN A 54 -14.21 7.59 2.05
N GLU A 55 -15.05 7.57 3.10
CA GLU A 55 -15.75 6.35 3.50
C GLU A 55 -16.69 5.83 2.38
N ASN A 56 -17.39 6.73 1.70
CA ASN A 56 -18.24 6.35 0.58
C ASN A 56 -17.44 5.83 -0.62
N LEU A 57 -16.27 6.42 -0.89
CA LEU A 57 -15.34 5.94 -1.91
C LEU A 57 -14.83 4.54 -1.57
N LEU A 58 -14.41 4.32 -0.32
CA LEU A 58 -13.94 3.02 0.15
C LEU A 58 -15.03 1.94 0.07
N ARG A 59 -16.27 2.27 0.45
CA ARG A 59 -17.41 1.35 0.29
C ARG A 59 -17.69 1.03 -1.18
N GLY A 60 -17.58 2.03 -2.06
CA GLY A 60 -17.70 1.85 -3.52
C GLY A 60 -16.63 0.92 -4.08
N LEU A 61 -15.36 1.12 -3.68
CA LEU A 61 -14.24 0.27 -4.08
C LEU A 61 -14.37 -1.16 -3.54
N GLN A 62 -14.83 -1.33 -2.29
CA GLN A 62 -15.08 -2.65 -1.71
C GLN A 62 -16.21 -3.38 -2.44
N ALA A 63 -17.32 -2.69 -2.76
CA ALA A 63 -18.41 -3.28 -3.53
C ALA A 63 -17.96 -3.66 -4.95
N GLN A 64 -17.18 -2.82 -5.60
CA GLN A 64 -16.62 -3.09 -6.93
C GLN A 64 -15.62 -4.25 -6.90
N SER A 65 -14.76 -4.32 -5.86
CA SER A 65 -13.82 -5.42 -5.66
C SER A 65 -14.57 -6.73 -5.39
N GLY A 66 -15.63 -6.70 -4.57
CA GLY A 66 -16.46 -7.87 -4.29
C GLY A 66 -17.12 -8.43 -5.56
N SER A 67 -17.74 -7.56 -6.37
CA SER A 67 -18.38 -8.00 -7.62
C SER A 67 -17.39 -8.53 -8.67
N ARG A 68 -16.18 -7.98 -8.72
CA ARG A 68 -15.10 -8.50 -9.58
C ARG A 68 -14.60 -9.86 -9.09
N MET A 69 -14.47 -10.04 -7.78
CA MET A 69 -14.10 -11.32 -7.19
C MET A 69 -15.13 -12.41 -7.48
N GLU A 70 -16.43 -12.09 -7.32
CA GLU A 70 -17.53 -13.02 -7.67
C GLU A 70 -17.50 -13.40 -9.16
N ALA A 71 -17.34 -12.40 -10.05
CA ALA A 71 -17.21 -12.65 -11.48
C ALA A 71 -15.96 -13.48 -11.84
N MET A 72 -14.88 -13.30 -11.09
CA MET A 72 -13.64 -14.07 -11.28
C MET A 72 -13.82 -15.52 -10.80
N VAL A 73 -14.47 -15.72 -9.65
CA VAL A 73 -14.80 -17.06 -9.12
C VAL A 73 -15.73 -17.79 -10.10
N GLU A 74 -16.74 -17.12 -10.65
CA GLU A 74 -17.65 -17.69 -11.64
C GLU A 74 -16.89 -18.07 -12.93
N ARG A 75 -15.98 -17.22 -13.40
CA ARG A 75 -15.11 -17.55 -14.55
C ARG A 75 -14.17 -18.72 -14.25
N LEU A 76 -13.57 -18.78 -13.07
CA LEU A 76 -12.73 -19.90 -12.65
C LEU A 76 -13.51 -21.19 -12.59
N SER A 77 -14.74 -21.15 -12.06
CA SER A 77 -15.65 -22.31 -12.07
C SER A 77 -15.99 -22.79 -13.48
N ALA A 78 -16.33 -21.86 -14.37
CA ALA A 78 -16.63 -22.19 -15.77
C ALA A 78 -15.41 -22.76 -16.52
N LEU A 79 -14.21 -22.23 -16.26
CA LEU A 79 -12.96 -22.75 -16.82
C LEU A 79 -12.60 -24.14 -16.24
N ALA A 80 -12.88 -24.39 -14.97
CA ALA A 80 -12.70 -25.71 -14.36
C ALA A 80 -13.63 -26.76 -15.01
N ASP A 81 -14.90 -26.41 -15.23
CA ASP A 81 -15.87 -27.27 -15.93
C ASP A 81 -15.44 -27.54 -17.40
N GLU A 82 -14.92 -26.52 -18.07
CA GLU A 82 -14.41 -26.66 -19.46
C GLU A 82 -13.14 -27.51 -19.50
N LEU A 83 -12.27 -27.38 -18.51
CA LEU A 83 -11.08 -28.20 -18.36
C LEU A 83 -11.43 -29.66 -18.09
N ASP A 84 -12.39 -29.94 -17.19
CA ASP A 84 -12.86 -31.30 -16.91
C ASP A 84 -13.47 -31.94 -18.17
N LEU A 85 -14.21 -31.17 -18.95
CA LEU A 85 -14.76 -31.63 -20.24
C LEU A 85 -13.65 -31.89 -21.28
N ALA A 86 -12.62 -31.06 -21.33
CA ALA A 86 -11.45 -31.22 -22.16
C ALA A 86 -10.62 -32.45 -21.75
N LEU A 87 -10.38 -32.63 -20.45
CA LEU A 87 -9.69 -33.79 -19.89
C LEU A 87 -10.46 -35.10 -20.16
N ALA A 88 -11.78 -35.09 -20.05
CA ALA A 88 -12.64 -36.24 -20.43
C ALA A 88 -12.52 -36.58 -21.92
N ARG A 89 -12.37 -35.60 -22.81
CA ARG A 89 -12.14 -35.81 -24.24
C ARG A 89 -10.74 -36.33 -24.52
N ILE A 90 -9.71 -35.86 -23.81
CA ILE A 90 -8.29 -36.30 -23.95
C ILE A 90 -8.13 -37.72 -23.37
N GLY A 91 -8.79 -38.01 -22.24
CA GLY A 91 -8.79 -39.36 -21.65
C GLY A 91 -9.36 -40.45 -22.55
N SER A 92 -10.18 -40.06 -23.54
CA SER A 92 -10.69 -41.00 -24.59
C SER A 92 -9.76 -41.16 -25.79
N THR A 93 -8.69 -40.36 -25.91
CA THR A 93 -7.74 -40.37 -27.06
C THR A 93 -6.30 -40.39 -26.58
N GLY A 94 -5.93 -41.39 -25.81
CA GLY A 94 -4.61 -41.71 -25.29
C GLY A 94 -3.46 -40.77 -25.67
N GLY A 95 -3.00 -39.93 -24.74
CA GLY A 95 -1.78 -39.18 -24.89
C GLY A 95 -1.77 -37.99 -23.94
N VAL A 96 -1.28 -38.18 -22.72
CA VAL A 96 -0.94 -37.07 -21.83
C VAL A 96 0.28 -36.36 -22.43
N ALA A 97 0.04 -35.29 -23.17
CA ALA A 97 1.12 -34.33 -23.40
C ALA A 97 1.46 -33.72 -22.05
N GLN A 98 2.63 -34.08 -21.49
CA GLN A 98 3.28 -33.31 -20.44
C GLN A 98 3.33 -31.86 -20.95
N GLN A 99 2.61 -30.96 -20.27
CA GLN A 99 2.83 -29.54 -20.48
C GLN A 99 4.26 -29.26 -20.10
N ASP A 100 5.09 -29.08 -21.14
CA ASP A 100 6.43 -28.53 -20.96
C ASP A 100 6.30 -27.20 -20.22
N THR A 101 6.85 -27.14 -19.03
CA THR A 101 7.00 -25.92 -18.22
C THR A 101 8.06 -24.97 -18.81
N THR A 102 8.52 -25.23 -20.03
CA THR A 102 9.38 -24.32 -20.78
C THR A 102 8.56 -23.18 -21.37
N ALA A 103 9.08 -21.97 -21.21
CA ALA A 103 8.49 -20.80 -21.86
C ALA A 103 8.33 -21.09 -23.35
N GLY A 104 7.08 -21.03 -23.84
CA GLY A 104 6.86 -21.13 -25.27
C GLY A 104 7.58 -20.00 -26.00
N PRO A 105 7.96 -20.16 -27.28
CA PRO A 105 8.71 -19.14 -28.03
C PRO A 105 8.03 -17.75 -28.01
N ASP A 106 6.71 -17.70 -27.95
CA ASP A 106 5.97 -16.45 -27.89
C ASP A 106 6.08 -15.76 -26.52
N ALA A 107 6.10 -16.51 -25.41
CA ALA A 107 6.33 -15.97 -24.07
C ALA A 107 7.74 -15.43 -23.92
N GLN A 108 8.74 -16.16 -24.46
CA GLN A 108 10.12 -15.70 -24.47
C GLN A 108 10.29 -14.39 -25.25
N LEU A 109 9.66 -14.28 -26.43
CA LEU A 109 9.72 -13.04 -27.22
C LEU A 109 9.12 -11.85 -26.50
N LEU A 110 8.00 -12.03 -25.80
CA LEU A 110 7.40 -10.97 -24.99
C LEU A 110 8.29 -10.57 -23.82
N PHE A 111 8.90 -11.54 -23.14
CA PHE A 111 9.82 -11.28 -22.07
C PHE A 111 11.04 -10.49 -22.55
N ASP A 112 11.67 -10.95 -23.62
CA ASP A 112 12.87 -10.32 -24.19
C ASP A 112 12.61 -8.87 -24.63
N GLU A 113 11.42 -8.61 -25.20
CA GLU A 113 10.99 -7.27 -25.58
C GLU A 113 10.79 -6.38 -24.36
N ALA A 114 10.02 -6.85 -23.35
CA ALA A 114 9.77 -6.12 -22.11
C ALA A 114 11.09 -5.84 -21.36
N TYR A 115 11.95 -6.84 -21.28
CA TYR A 115 13.27 -6.71 -20.63
C TYR A 115 14.18 -5.72 -21.34
N ARG A 116 14.12 -5.67 -22.66
CA ARG A 116 14.85 -4.66 -23.44
C ARG A 116 14.34 -3.24 -23.13
N GLN A 117 13.03 -3.03 -23.01
CA GLN A 117 12.45 -1.76 -22.61
C GLN A 117 12.88 -1.38 -21.18
N PHE A 118 12.93 -2.36 -20.28
CA PHE A 118 13.44 -2.20 -18.92
C PHE A 118 14.91 -1.72 -18.93
N GLN A 119 15.78 -2.38 -19.70
CA GLN A 119 17.19 -1.98 -19.83
C GLN A 119 17.38 -0.58 -20.41
N GLN A 120 16.44 -0.11 -21.23
CA GLN A 120 16.43 1.24 -21.80
C GLN A 120 15.85 2.29 -20.84
N GLY A 121 15.40 1.90 -19.66
CA GLY A 121 14.75 2.79 -18.70
C GLY A 121 13.31 3.17 -19.07
N SER A 122 12.72 2.49 -20.05
CA SER A 122 11.32 2.70 -20.47
C SER A 122 10.38 1.89 -19.57
N PHE A 123 10.41 2.19 -18.27
CA PHE A 123 9.80 1.35 -17.24
C PHE A 123 8.29 1.17 -17.37
N GLU A 124 7.52 2.21 -17.76
CA GLU A 124 6.08 2.07 -17.97
C GLU A 124 5.75 1.10 -19.11
N ILE A 125 6.54 1.15 -20.21
CA ILE A 125 6.36 0.25 -21.36
C ILE A 125 6.77 -1.17 -20.97
N ALA A 126 7.89 -1.32 -20.27
CA ALA A 126 8.35 -2.60 -19.77
C ALA A 126 7.34 -3.26 -18.84
N ALA A 127 6.77 -2.50 -17.89
CA ALA A 127 5.73 -3.01 -16.98
C ALA A 127 4.50 -3.52 -17.74
N GLN A 128 4.06 -2.83 -18.80
CA GLN A 128 2.95 -3.29 -19.64
C GLN A 128 3.30 -4.58 -20.38
N GLY A 129 4.53 -4.69 -20.90
CA GLY A 129 5.00 -5.90 -21.57
C GLY A 129 5.08 -7.11 -20.64
N PHE A 130 5.57 -6.94 -19.41
CA PHE A 130 5.60 -8.00 -18.41
C PHE A 130 4.17 -8.40 -17.97
N ALA A 131 3.26 -7.43 -17.79
CA ALA A 131 1.86 -7.69 -17.51
C ALA A 131 1.19 -8.50 -18.65
N GLU A 132 1.42 -8.13 -19.90
CA GLU A 132 0.90 -8.87 -21.07
C GLU A 132 1.39 -10.32 -21.09
N LEU A 133 2.67 -10.56 -20.72
CA LEU A 133 3.21 -11.91 -20.61
C LEU A 133 2.46 -12.72 -19.56
N HIS A 134 2.28 -12.14 -18.36
CA HIS A 134 1.57 -12.81 -17.27
C HIS A 134 0.11 -13.15 -17.63
N ASP A 135 -0.59 -12.21 -18.28
CA ASP A 135 -1.98 -12.39 -18.69
C ASP A 135 -2.15 -13.43 -19.80
N ARG A 136 -1.26 -13.44 -20.78
CA ARG A 136 -1.35 -14.33 -21.94
C ARG A 136 -0.76 -15.72 -21.70
N PHE A 137 0.24 -15.81 -20.84
CA PHE A 137 1.00 -17.02 -20.57
C PHE A 137 1.15 -17.31 -19.06
N PRO A 138 0.02 -17.47 -18.33
CA PRO A 138 0.05 -17.61 -16.86
C PRO A 138 0.77 -18.87 -16.37
N SER A 139 0.96 -19.88 -17.25
CA SER A 139 1.69 -21.11 -16.94
C SER A 139 3.14 -21.08 -17.45
N SER A 140 3.63 -19.95 -17.94
CA SER A 140 5.01 -19.83 -18.40
C SER A 140 5.99 -19.93 -17.24
N SER A 141 7.12 -20.57 -17.49
CA SER A 141 8.25 -20.55 -16.55
C SER A 141 8.90 -19.18 -16.36
N LEU A 142 8.46 -18.16 -17.14
CA LEU A 142 8.88 -16.78 -17.03
C LEU A 142 7.87 -15.92 -16.24
N GLY A 143 6.86 -16.53 -15.63
CA GLY A 143 5.79 -15.81 -14.94
C GLY A 143 6.28 -15.09 -13.69
N ASP A 144 7.16 -15.72 -12.92
CA ASP A 144 7.79 -15.15 -11.74
C ASP A 144 8.80 -14.05 -12.08
N ASP A 145 9.63 -14.26 -13.11
CA ASP A 145 10.54 -13.25 -13.64
C ASP A 145 9.75 -12.01 -14.11
N ALA A 146 8.70 -12.22 -14.89
CA ALA A 146 7.90 -11.14 -15.44
C ALA A 146 7.24 -10.31 -14.32
N LEU A 147 6.64 -10.97 -13.34
CA LEU A 147 5.99 -10.30 -12.23
C LEU A 147 7.00 -9.53 -11.36
N TYR A 148 8.17 -10.10 -11.12
CA TYR A 148 9.25 -9.45 -10.41
C TYR A 148 9.74 -8.19 -11.13
N TYR A 149 10.06 -8.29 -12.43
CA TYR A 149 10.51 -7.13 -13.21
C TYR A 149 9.43 -6.08 -13.40
N GLN A 150 8.17 -6.48 -13.50
CA GLN A 150 7.02 -5.55 -13.48
C GLN A 150 7.01 -4.72 -12.19
N ALA A 151 7.18 -5.37 -11.04
CA ALA A 151 7.25 -4.69 -9.75
C ALA A 151 8.41 -3.69 -9.68
N ILE A 152 9.59 -4.07 -10.19
CA ILE A 152 10.73 -3.14 -10.28
C ILE A 152 10.41 -1.93 -11.15
N CYS A 153 9.73 -2.14 -12.29
CA CYS A 153 9.31 -1.02 -13.14
C CYS A 153 8.37 -0.05 -12.42
N TRP A 154 7.44 -0.57 -11.60
CA TRP A 154 6.56 0.29 -10.81
C TRP A 154 7.31 1.03 -9.71
N GLU A 155 8.30 0.42 -9.09
CA GLU A 155 9.16 1.07 -8.12
C GLU A 155 9.96 2.22 -8.75
N GLU A 156 10.60 1.99 -9.90
CA GLU A 156 11.39 2.99 -10.64
C GLU A 156 10.53 4.19 -11.11
N THR A 157 9.24 3.95 -11.35
CA THR A 157 8.27 5.01 -11.71
C THR A 157 7.58 5.65 -10.51
N GLY A 158 7.96 5.26 -9.27
CA GLY A 158 7.39 5.79 -8.04
C GLY A 158 5.98 5.27 -7.71
N GLN A 159 5.51 4.25 -8.41
CA GLN A 159 4.21 3.62 -8.19
C GLN A 159 4.32 2.53 -7.11
N TYR A 160 4.79 2.90 -5.93
CA TYR A 160 5.17 1.99 -4.84
C TYR A 160 4.07 1.02 -4.40
N HIS A 161 2.81 1.44 -4.44
CA HIS A 161 1.69 0.57 -4.09
C HIS A 161 1.59 -0.63 -5.05
N ARG A 162 1.69 -0.37 -6.36
CA ARG A 162 1.71 -1.42 -7.38
C ARG A 162 2.94 -2.32 -7.26
N ALA A 163 4.10 -1.70 -7.02
CA ALA A 163 5.33 -2.45 -6.79
C ALA A 163 5.19 -3.45 -5.63
N ILE A 164 4.64 -3.01 -4.50
CA ILE A 164 4.41 -3.88 -3.34
C ILE A 164 3.39 -4.98 -3.68
N GLU A 165 2.30 -4.66 -4.37
CA GLU A 165 1.29 -5.66 -4.78
C GLU A 165 1.93 -6.77 -5.62
N ASP A 166 2.71 -6.41 -6.64
CA ASP A 166 3.36 -7.37 -7.52
C ASP A 166 4.46 -8.15 -6.78
N LEU A 167 5.29 -7.50 -5.95
CA LEU A 167 6.30 -8.18 -5.13
C LEU A 167 5.69 -9.20 -4.17
N VAL A 168 4.59 -8.87 -3.52
CA VAL A 168 3.86 -9.79 -2.65
C VAL A 168 3.20 -10.91 -3.46
N ALA A 169 2.72 -10.61 -4.67
CA ALA A 169 2.15 -11.61 -5.57
C ALA A 169 3.20 -12.64 -6.04
N VAL A 170 4.48 -12.25 -6.25
CA VAL A 170 5.56 -13.21 -6.53
C VAL A 170 5.62 -14.27 -5.43
N TYR A 171 5.63 -13.87 -4.17
CA TYR A 171 5.65 -14.80 -3.03
C TYR A 171 4.43 -15.74 -3.00
N TYR A 172 3.23 -15.23 -3.27
CA TYR A 172 2.01 -16.03 -3.17
C TYR A 172 1.83 -16.99 -4.36
N LEU A 173 2.16 -16.55 -5.56
CA LEU A 173 1.95 -17.32 -6.79
C LEU A 173 3.12 -18.26 -7.09
N TYR A 174 4.33 -17.86 -6.72
CA TYR A 174 5.57 -18.59 -7.02
C TYR A 174 6.44 -18.76 -5.77
N PRO A 175 5.95 -19.47 -4.72
CA PRO A 175 6.64 -19.55 -3.43
C PRO A 175 8.01 -20.24 -3.50
N ASP A 176 8.24 -21.07 -4.52
CA ASP A 176 9.50 -21.78 -4.74
C ASP A 176 10.43 -21.06 -5.75
N SER A 177 10.03 -19.88 -6.24
CA SER A 177 10.85 -19.04 -7.10
C SER A 177 12.06 -18.49 -6.35
N GLU A 178 13.18 -18.36 -7.07
CA GLU A 178 14.38 -17.67 -6.57
C GLU A 178 14.11 -16.18 -6.23
N TRP A 179 13.11 -15.57 -6.88
CA TRP A 179 12.70 -14.19 -6.62
C TRP A 179 11.89 -13.99 -5.35
N SER A 180 11.28 -15.04 -4.80
CA SER A 180 10.35 -14.90 -3.66
C SER A 180 10.98 -14.31 -2.40
N PRO A 181 12.19 -14.72 -1.94
CA PRO A 181 12.82 -14.08 -0.81
C PRO A 181 13.18 -12.62 -1.07
N GLY A 182 13.75 -12.34 -2.25
CA GLY A 182 14.11 -10.99 -2.69
C GLY A 182 12.89 -10.06 -2.81
N SER A 183 11.77 -10.58 -3.31
CA SER A 183 10.51 -9.85 -3.42
C SER A 183 9.96 -9.42 -2.05
N ILE A 184 9.93 -10.31 -1.08
CA ILE A 184 9.49 -9.99 0.29
C ILE A 184 10.41 -8.93 0.91
N PHE A 185 11.73 -9.10 0.78
CA PHE A 185 12.71 -8.16 1.30
C PHE A 185 12.54 -6.78 0.68
N ARG A 186 12.40 -6.71 -0.65
CA ARG A 186 12.22 -5.45 -1.36
C ARG A 186 10.91 -4.74 -1.00
N ALA A 187 9.81 -5.49 -0.87
CA ALA A 187 8.54 -4.93 -0.39
C ALA A 187 8.67 -4.35 1.03
N ALA A 188 9.39 -5.03 1.92
CA ALA A 188 9.69 -4.52 3.26
C ALA A 188 10.53 -3.25 3.22
N ASP A 189 11.50 -3.17 2.31
CA ASP A 189 12.35 -1.98 2.15
C ASP A 189 11.56 -0.77 1.65
N ILE A 190 10.65 -0.97 0.69
CA ILE A 190 9.73 0.08 0.23
C ILE A 190 8.86 0.58 1.39
N TYR A 191 8.28 -0.30 2.23
CA TYR A 191 7.53 0.10 3.41
C TYR A 191 8.36 0.91 4.40
N GLY A 192 9.62 0.49 4.64
CA GLY A 192 10.54 1.20 5.52
C GLY A 192 10.86 2.62 5.01
N ALA A 193 11.11 2.77 3.69
CA ALA A 193 11.34 4.07 3.06
C ALA A 193 10.14 5.02 3.23
N HIS A 194 8.92 4.48 3.30
CA HIS A 194 7.68 5.23 3.49
C HIS A 194 7.19 5.29 4.95
N ARG A 195 8.06 4.96 5.92
CA ARG A 195 7.79 4.99 7.38
C ARG A 195 6.66 4.08 7.84
N ALA A 196 6.39 3.03 7.12
CA ALA A 196 5.41 2.00 7.46
C ALA A 196 6.12 0.82 8.18
N GLU A 197 6.68 1.08 9.36
CA GLU A 197 7.54 0.13 10.07
C GLU A 197 6.81 -1.16 10.46
N ALA A 198 5.51 -1.08 10.79
CA ALA A 198 4.75 -2.27 11.17
C ALA A 198 4.57 -3.25 10.00
N GLU A 199 4.35 -2.76 8.80
CA GLU A 199 4.25 -3.54 7.57
C GLU A 199 5.61 -4.13 7.18
N LYS A 200 6.66 -3.33 7.28
CA LYS A 200 8.05 -3.77 7.08
C LYS A 200 8.40 -4.94 8.02
N GLU A 201 8.18 -4.78 9.33
CA GLU A 201 8.48 -5.82 10.31
C GLU A 201 7.74 -7.12 10.02
N ARG A 202 6.45 -7.06 9.66
CA ARG A 202 5.66 -8.24 9.27
C ARG A 202 6.25 -8.98 8.08
N LEU A 203 6.71 -8.26 7.06
CA LEU A 203 7.33 -8.87 5.89
C LEU A 203 8.71 -9.46 6.21
N LEU A 204 9.50 -8.80 7.05
CA LEU A 204 10.79 -9.34 7.50
C LEU A 204 10.61 -10.59 8.36
N ASP A 205 9.61 -10.64 9.24
CA ASP A 205 9.26 -11.85 10.00
C ASP A 205 8.81 -12.99 9.09
N LEU A 206 8.00 -12.67 8.06
CA LEU A 206 7.59 -13.63 7.04
C LEU A 206 8.81 -14.20 6.30
N LEU A 207 9.74 -13.35 5.86
CA LEU A 207 10.97 -13.74 5.19
C LEU A 207 11.81 -14.68 6.07
N LEU A 208 12.04 -14.31 7.33
CA LEU A 208 12.83 -15.10 8.29
C LEU A 208 12.19 -16.46 8.59
N SER A 209 10.86 -16.53 8.62
CA SER A 209 10.13 -17.77 8.91
C SER A 209 10.03 -18.70 7.70
N ARG A 210 9.81 -18.13 6.50
CA ARG A 210 9.52 -18.90 5.29
C ARG A 210 10.79 -19.28 4.52
N TYR A 211 11.77 -18.36 4.50
CA TYR A 211 13.02 -18.54 3.75
C TYR A 211 14.26 -18.38 4.64
N PRO A 212 14.39 -19.16 5.74
CA PRO A 212 15.46 -18.96 6.72
C PRO A 212 16.87 -19.18 6.15
N GLY A 213 17.00 -19.84 5.01
CA GLY A 213 18.25 -20.12 4.34
C GLY A 213 18.63 -19.14 3.23
N SER A 214 17.79 -18.15 2.93
CA SER A 214 18.09 -17.18 1.88
C SER A 214 19.12 -16.15 2.31
N ASP A 215 19.76 -15.52 1.33
CA ASP A 215 20.73 -14.44 1.54
C ASP A 215 20.09 -13.22 2.17
N GLU A 216 18.84 -12.90 1.79
CA GLU A 216 18.05 -11.80 2.35
C GLU A 216 17.75 -12.04 3.83
N ALA A 217 17.41 -13.27 4.21
CA ALA A 217 17.19 -13.62 5.61
C ALA A 217 18.48 -13.51 6.43
N ALA A 218 19.63 -13.82 5.85
CA ALA A 218 20.93 -13.61 6.49
C ALA A 218 21.21 -12.12 6.69
N LEU A 219 20.92 -11.28 5.68
CA LEU A 219 21.06 -9.83 5.76
C LEU A 219 20.17 -9.22 6.86
N VAL A 220 18.91 -9.64 6.94
CA VAL A 220 17.97 -9.17 7.98
C VAL A 220 18.48 -9.49 9.39
N ARG A 221 19.02 -10.71 9.61
CA ARG A 221 19.61 -11.07 10.92
C ARG A 221 20.82 -10.21 11.27
N GLU A 222 21.66 -9.89 10.29
CA GLU A 222 22.80 -9.00 10.51
C GLU A 222 22.35 -7.57 10.88
N MET A 223 21.32 -7.04 10.20
CA MET A 223 20.74 -5.73 10.50
C MET A 223 20.15 -5.66 11.91
N GLY A 224 19.46 -6.71 12.36
CA GLY A 224 18.87 -6.80 13.70
C GLY A 224 19.86 -7.02 14.84
N SER A 225 21.11 -7.34 14.54
CA SER A 225 22.18 -7.56 15.53
C SER A 225 23.01 -6.30 15.84
N ARG A 226 22.74 -5.17 15.19
CA ARG A 226 23.42 -3.87 15.37
C ARG A 226 22.58 -2.93 16.22
#